data_a1d2ce6a1e024c2838632d10b1301bc1
#
_entry.id   a1d2ce6a1e024c2838632d10b1301bc1
#
_cell.length_a   1.000
_cell.length_b   1.000
_cell.length_c   1.000
_cell.angle_alpha   90.00
_cell.angle_beta   90.00
_cell.angle_gamma   90.00
#
_symmetry.space_group_name_H-M   'P 1'
#
loop_
_entity.id
_entity.type
_entity.pdbx_description
1 polymer ?
#
loop_
_entity_poly.entity_id
_entity_poly.type
_entity_poly.pdbx_seq_one_letter_code
_entity_poly.pdbx_strand_id
1 'polypeptide(L)'
;MANISVIGAGIGGMSAAARLAKAGHQVTVYENSDRAGGKCRTEWFGDYAFDTGPSLLTLPAVYRDLFLKTGKRIEHILDIKPVDPAFNYHFSDGSSVVFPNLSNPNTYAEIEKSYGVAASNQWKEIINRAE
;
A
#
# COMPACT_ATOMS: atom_id res chain seq x y z
N MET A 1 32.48 5.90 -2.29
CA MET A 1 32.01 4.77 -1.45
C MET A 1 32.11 5.18 0.00
N ALA A 2 31.08 5.01 0.80
CA ALA A 2 31.07 5.33 2.23
C ALA A 2 30.49 4.14 3.03
N ASN A 3 30.83 4.07 4.31
CA ASN A 3 30.18 3.16 5.26
C ASN A 3 29.00 3.91 5.89
N ILE A 4 27.80 3.37 5.77
CA ILE A 4 26.56 4.01 6.20
C ILE A 4 25.83 3.09 7.18
N SER A 5 25.45 3.63 8.32
CA SER A 5 24.58 2.96 9.29
C SER A 5 23.15 3.46 9.15
N VAL A 6 22.20 2.54 8.99
CA VAL A 6 20.77 2.83 8.99
C VAL A 6 20.17 2.28 10.27
N ILE A 7 19.47 3.11 11.02
CA ILE A 7 18.82 2.72 12.27
C ILE A 7 17.34 2.43 12.00
N GLY A 8 16.96 1.20 12.27
CA GLY A 8 15.60 0.67 12.08
C GLY A 8 15.41 -0.03 10.72
N ALA A 9 14.94 -1.27 10.77
CA ALA A 9 14.62 -2.11 9.61
C ALA A 9 13.11 -2.10 9.28
N GLY A 10 12.43 -0.99 9.48
CA GLY A 10 11.11 -0.76 8.93
C GLY A 10 11.18 -0.47 7.43
N ILE A 11 10.02 -0.29 6.78
CA ILE A 11 9.91 -0.07 5.32
C ILE A 11 10.79 1.11 4.85
N GLY A 12 10.83 2.22 5.60
CA GLY A 12 11.65 3.39 5.29
C GLY A 12 13.15 3.10 5.36
N GLY A 13 13.61 2.48 6.46
CA GLY A 13 15.00 2.12 6.66
C GLY A 13 15.51 1.12 5.62
N MET A 14 14.74 0.06 5.35
CA MET A 14 15.07 -0.92 4.32
C MET A 14 15.11 -0.31 2.92
N SER A 15 14.17 0.59 2.60
CA SER A 15 14.14 1.29 1.30
C SER A 15 15.35 2.21 1.12
N ALA A 16 15.73 2.94 2.16
CA ALA A 16 16.93 3.79 2.15
C ALA A 16 18.19 2.93 2.01
N ALA A 17 18.31 1.87 2.80
CA ALA A 17 19.46 0.95 2.76
C ALA A 17 19.64 0.33 1.37
N ALA A 18 18.56 -0.16 0.76
CA ALA A 18 18.59 -0.75 -0.57
C ALA A 18 19.08 0.25 -1.64
N ARG A 19 18.57 1.50 -1.61
CA ARG A 19 18.99 2.55 -2.54
C ARG A 19 20.45 2.94 -2.35
N LEU A 20 20.89 3.08 -1.10
CA LEU A 20 22.27 3.43 -0.77
C LEU A 20 23.27 2.31 -1.16
N ALA A 21 22.90 1.05 -0.89
CA ALA A 21 23.69 -0.10 -1.31
C ALA A 21 23.79 -0.17 -2.85
N LYS A 22 22.68 0.07 -3.56
CA LYS A 22 22.67 0.12 -5.03
C LYS A 22 23.52 1.27 -5.59
N ALA A 23 23.65 2.38 -4.83
CA ALA A 23 24.54 3.49 -5.18
C ALA A 23 26.03 3.21 -4.90
N GLY A 24 26.37 2.01 -4.41
CA GLY A 24 27.75 1.57 -4.19
C GLY A 24 28.30 1.89 -2.80
N HIS A 25 27.43 2.20 -1.83
CA HIS A 25 27.84 2.35 -0.44
C HIS A 25 27.83 1.01 0.29
N GLN A 26 28.65 0.88 1.32
CA GLN A 26 28.58 -0.22 2.28
C GLN A 26 27.56 0.15 3.36
N VAL A 27 26.45 -0.59 3.45
CA VAL A 27 25.34 -0.24 4.31
C VAL A 27 25.13 -1.32 5.37
N THR A 28 25.06 -0.90 6.63
CA THR A 28 24.66 -1.76 7.75
C THR A 28 23.35 -1.24 8.34
N VAL A 29 22.37 -2.14 8.48
CA VAL A 29 21.08 -1.82 9.11
C VAL A 29 21.08 -2.38 10.53
N TYR A 30 20.77 -1.53 11.50
CA TYR A 30 20.60 -1.89 12.91
C TYR A 30 19.12 -1.89 13.26
N GLU A 31 18.61 -3.01 13.75
CA GLU A 31 17.22 -3.18 14.17
C GLU A 31 17.18 -3.58 15.64
N ASN A 32 16.28 -2.98 16.41
CA ASN A 32 16.15 -3.24 17.85
C ASN A 32 15.26 -4.45 18.16
N SER A 33 14.37 -4.82 17.24
CA SER A 33 13.51 -6.00 17.38
C SER A 33 14.19 -7.27 16.86
N ASP A 34 13.60 -8.40 17.12
CA ASP A 34 14.07 -9.73 16.67
C ASP A 34 13.96 -9.95 15.15
N ARG A 35 13.22 -9.06 14.45
CA ARG A 35 12.98 -9.18 13.01
C ARG A 35 12.79 -7.83 12.33
N ALA A 36 13.07 -7.79 11.01
CA ALA A 36 12.77 -6.65 10.17
C ALA A 36 11.27 -6.52 9.87
N GLY A 37 10.83 -5.35 9.42
CA GLY A 37 9.46 -5.05 9.00
C GLY A 37 8.85 -3.84 9.71
N GLY A 38 9.26 -3.58 10.94
CA GLY A 38 8.69 -2.49 11.75
C GLY A 38 7.20 -2.69 12.01
N LYS A 39 6.35 -1.74 11.58
CA LYS A 39 4.89 -1.85 11.68
C LYS A 39 4.26 -2.73 10.60
N CYS A 40 5.01 -3.15 9.60
CA CYS A 40 4.53 -4.00 8.51
C CYS A 40 5.05 -5.42 8.72
N ARG A 41 4.43 -6.15 9.65
CA ARG A 41 4.83 -7.49 10.03
C ARG A 41 3.64 -8.37 10.43
N THR A 42 3.86 -9.67 10.45
CA THR A 42 2.91 -10.66 10.94
C THR A 42 3.30 -11.07 12.36
N GLU A 43 2.37 -11.03 13.31
CA GLU A 43 2.52 -11.54 14.66
C GLU A 43 1.82 -12.89 14.78
N TRP A 44 2.41 -13.79 15.56
CA TRP A 44 1.87 -15.11 15.80
C TRP A 44 1.41 -15.26 17.25
N PHE A 45 0.18 -15.75 17.42
CA PHE A 45 -0.41 -16.09 18.71
C PHE A 45 -0.82 -17.57 18.68
N GLY A 46 0.05 -18.46 19.16
CA GLY A 46 -0.08 -19.89 18.93
C GLY A 46 0.01 -20.21 17.44
N ASP A 47 -1.01 -20.89 16.90
CA ASP A 47 -1.10 -21.25 15.47
C ASP A 47 -1.74 -20.18 14.59
N TYR A 48 -2.12 -19.04 15.14
CA TYR A 48 -2.79 -17.96 14.42
C TYR A 48 -1.82 -16.86 14.02
N ALA A 49 -1.85 -16.50 12.73
CA ALA A 49 -1.08 -15.40 12.16
C ALA A 49 -1.96 -14.16 11.99
N PHE A 50 -1.47 -13.01 12.44
CA PHE A 50 -2.14 -11.71 12.30
C PHE A 50 -1.19 -10.71 11.68
N ASP A 51 -1.62 -10.11 10.58
CA ASP A 51 -0.93 -8.94 10.03
C ASP A 51 -1.27 -7.72 10.89
N THR A 52 -0.27 -7.21 11.62
CA THR A 52 -0.44 -6.13 12.61
C THR A 52 -0.22 -4.74 12.01
N GLY A 53 0.05 -4.67 10.71
CA GLY A 53 0.26 -3.44 9.98
C GLY A 53 -0.76 -3.22 8.87
N PRO A 54 -0.37 -2.49 7.81
CA PRO A 54 -1.22 -2.31 6.64
C PRO A 54 -1.56 -3.64 5.97
N SER A 55 -2.84 -3.93 5.82
CA SER A 55 -3.33 -5.13 5.11
C SER A 55 -3.45 -4.90 3.59
N LEU A 56 -3.42 -3.66 3.14
CA LEU A 56 -3.51 -3.27 1.74
C LEU A 56 -2.25 -2.52 1.30
N LEU A 57 -1.71 -2.90 0.15
CA LEU A 57 -0.64 -2.17 -0.51
C LEU A 57 -1.24 -1.01 -1.31
N THR A 58 -1.27 0.18 -0.72
CA THR A 58 -1.63 1.40 -1.43
C THR A 58 -0.45 1.90 -2.26
N LEU A 59 -0.71 2.61 -3.35
CA LEU A 59 0.34 3.18 -4.23
C LEU A 59 1.38 2.14 -4.70
N PRO A 60 0.99 1.04 -5.34
CA PRO A 60 1.92 -0.03 -5.73
C PRO A 60 3.03 0.45 -6.68
N ALA A 61 2.81 1.56 -7.40
CA ALA A 61 3.82 2.16 -8.28
C ALA A 61 5.09 2.58 -7.54
N VAL A 62 4.98 3.08 -6.31
CA VAL A 62 6.13 3.49 -5.47
C VAL A 62 7.00 2.29 -5.13
N TYR A 63 6.38 1.16 -4.79
CA TYR A 63 7.11 -0.08 -4.51
C TYR A 63 7.72 -0.68 -5.77
N ARG A 64 7.00 -0.67 -6.89
CA ARG A 64 7.55 -1.09 -8.20
C ARG A 64 8.79 -0.31 -8.58
N ASP A 65 8.78 1.02 -8.39
CA ASP A 65 9.94 1.88 -8.64
C ASP A 65 11.13 1.53 -7.74
N LEU A 66 10.89 1.32 -6.44
CA LEU A 66 11.93 0.91 -5.50
C LEU A 66 12.59 -0.41 -5.94
N PHE A 67 11.79 -1.44 -6.18
CA PHE A 67 12.28 -2.76 -6.56
C PHE A 67 13.03 -2.72 -7.90
N LEU A 68 12.49 -2.04 -8.91
CA LEU A 68 13.12 -1.90 -10.21
C LEU A 68 14.48 -1.20 -10.12
N LYS A 69 14.58 -0.14 -9.32
CA LYS A 69 15.83 0.64 -9.16
C LYS A 69 16.86 -0.06 -8.28
N THR A 70 16.46 -0.96 -7.41
CA THR A 70 17.38 -1.63 -6.49
C THR A 70 17.75 -3.05 -6.90
N GLY A 71 17.03 -3.68 -7.79
CA GLY A 71 17.36 -5.05 -8.18
C GLY A 71 16.46 -5.67 -9.23
N LYS A 72 15.32 -6.22 -8.82
CA LYS A 72 14.40 -6.98 -9.68
C LYS A 72 13.03 -6.33 -9.70
N ARG A 73 12.21 -6.69 -10.69
CA ARG A 73 10.80 -6.31 -10.69
C ARG A 73 10.08 -6.96 -9.50
N ILE A 74 9.21 -6.19 -8.85
CA ILE A 74 8.48 -6.67 -7.67
C ILE A 74 7.61 -7.89 -7.97
N GLU A 75 7.06 -7.97 -9.17
CA GLU A 75 6.22 -9.07 -9.63
C GLU A 75 6.95 -10.42 -9.73
N HIS A 76 8.28 -10.42 -9.71
CA HIS A 76 9.08 -11.65 -9.63
C HIS A 76 9.25 -12.18 -8.20
N ILE A 77 8.80 -11.42 -7.20
CA ILE A 77 9.01 -11.69 -5.79
C ILE A 77 7.67 -11.79 -5.05
N LEU A 78 6.71 -10.93 -5.39
CA LEU A 78 5.41 -10.83 -4.75
C LEU A 78 4.28 -10.98 -5.77
N ASP A 79 3.30 -11.82 -5.48
CA ASP A 79 2.05 -11.92 -6.22
C ASP A 79 1.08 -10.82 -5.74
N ILE A 80 1.17 -9.65 -6.35
CA ILE A 80 0.34 -8.49 -6.02
C ILE A 80 -0.90 -8.50 -6.92
N LYS A 81 -2.07 -8.59 -6.31
CA LYS A 81 -3.37 -8.56 -7.00
C LYS A 81 -4.17 -7.33 -6.60
N PRO A 82 -4.87 -6.69 -7.55
CA PRO A 82 -5.82 -5.65 -7.20
C PRO A 82 -6.97 -6.24 -6.40
N VAL A 83 -7.41 -5.52 -5.38
CA VAL A 83 -8.63 -5.85 -4.63
C VAL A 83 -9.80 -5.13 -5.27
N ASP A 84 -10.77 -5.88 -5.81
CA ASP A 84 -11.98 -5.31 -6.41
C ASP A 84 -13.22 -6.12 -5.96
N PRO A 85 -14.23 -5.49 -5.36
CA PRO A 85 -14.29 -4.07 -5.02
C PRO A 85 -13.30 -3.68 -3.91
N ALA A 86 -12.84 -2.40 -3.94
CA ALA A 86 -11.91 -1.89 -2.92
C ALA A 86 -12.57 -1.80 -1.55
N PHE A 87 -13.81 -1.32 -1.50
CA PHE A 87 -14.56 -1.13 -0.26
C PHE A 87 -16.03 -1.47 -0.45
N ASN A 88 -16.63 -2.00 0.61
CA ASN A 88 -18.06 -2.17 0.75
C ASN A 88 -18.48 -1.53 2.09
N TYR A 89 -19.14 -0.39 2.01
CA TYR A 89 -19.61 0.34 3.18
C TYR A 89 -21.04 -0.06 3.52
N HIS A 90 -21.27 -0.36 4.78
CA HIS A 90 -22.60 -0.59 5.36
C HIS A 90 -22.86 0.44 6.44
N PHE A 91 -23.96 1.14 6.34
CA PHE A 91 -24.33 2.20 7.28
C PHE A 91 -25.42 1.74 8.25
N SER A 92 -25.54 2.44 9.38
CA SER A 92 -26.48 2.08 10.44
C SER A 92 -27.96 2.25 10.04
N ASP A 93 -28.25 3.03 9.00
CA ASP A 93 -29.59 3.18 8.41
C ASP A 93 -29.97 2.04 7.44
N GLY A 94 -29.09 1.04 7.27
CA GLY A 94 -29.28 -0.09 6.37
C GLY A 94 -28.84 0.18 4.93
N SER A 95 -28.39 1.40 4.61
CA SER A 95 -27.85 1.69 3.27
C SER A 95 -26.46 1.08 3.09
N SER A 96 -26.07 0.87 1.84
CA SER A 96 -24.73 0.40 1.52
C SER A 96 -24.23 0.98 0.19
N VAL A 97 -22.93 1.09 0.07
CA VAL A 97 -22.28 1.49 -1.19
C VAL A 97 -21.02 0.68 -1.42
N VAL A 98 -20.84 0.25 -2.65
CA VAL A 98 -19.66 -0.49 -3.12
C VAL A 98 -18.76 0.46 -3.91
N PHE A 99 -17.48 0.46 -3.58
CA PHE A 99 -16.48 1.22 -4.33
C PHE A 99 -15.60 0.27 -5.13
N PRO A 100 -15.81 0.17 -6.46
CA PRO A 100 -14.90 -0.53 -7.36
C PRO A 100 -13.53 0.14 -7.37
N ASN A 101 -12.47 -0.66 -7.47
CA ASN A 101 -11.09 -0.15 -7.43
C ASN A 101 -10.53 0.20 -8.82
N LEU A 102 -11.00 -0.51 -9.83
CA LEU A 102 -10.35 -0.49 -11.15
C LEU A 102 -10.94 0.49 -12.14
N SER A 103 -12.00 1.21 -11.75
CA SER A 103 -12.75 2.04 -12.71
C SER A 103 -13.46 3.21 -12.03
N ASN A 104 -12.97 4.42 -12.27
CA ASN A 104 -13.67 5.64 -11.87
C ASN A 104 -15.11 5.71 -12.41
N PRO A 105 -15.39 5.39 -13.70
CA PRO A 105 -16.78 5.35 -14.19
C PRO A 105 -17.70 4.41 -13.41
N ASN A 106 -17.22 3.23 -13.04
CA ASN A 106 -18.00 2.29 -12.24
C ASN A 106 -18.27 2.82 -10.83
N THR A 107 -17.28 3.47 -10.21
CA THR A 107 -17.45 4.15 -8.92
C THR A 107 -18.50 5.25 -9.00
N TYR A 108 -18.49 6.06 -10.05
CA TYR A 108 -19.49 7.11 -10.27
C TYR A 108 -20.90 6.53 -10.45
N ALA A 109 -21.03 5.40 -11.15
CA ALA A 109 -22.31 4.73 -11.33
C ALA A 109 -22.86 4.15 -10.02
N GLU A 110 -22.01 3.55 -9.18
CA GLU A 110 -22.42 3.04 -7.87
C GLU A 110 -22.84 4.15 -6.90
N ILE A 111 -22.13 5.29 -6.90
CA ILE A 111 -22.52 6.47 -6.11
C ILE A 111 -23.84 7.05 -6.62
N GLU A 112 -24.03 7.15 -7.93
CA GLU A 112 -25.28 7.63 -8.54
C GLU A 112 -26.47 6.77 -8.15
N LYS A 113 -26.30 5.45 -8.21
CA LYS A 113 -27.31 4.47 -7.83
C LYS A 113 -27.68 4.58 -6.35
N SER A 114 -26.72 4.81 -5.47
CA SER A 114 -26.93 4.83 -4.00
C SER A 114 -27.37 6.21 -3.50
N TYR A 115 -26.88 7.30 -4.06
CA TYR A 115 -27.02 8.67 -3.54
C TYR A 115 -27.49 9.69 -4.58
N GLY A 116 -27.71 9.29 -5.82
CA GLY A 116 -28.21 10.14 -6.89
C GLY A 116 -27.12 10.89 -7.65
N VAL A 117 -27.55 11.50 -8.76
CA VAL A 117 -26.70 12.19 -9.75
C VAL A 117 -25.87 13.32 -9.12
N ALA A 118 -26.45 14.08 -8.18
CA ALA A 118 -25.76 15.19 -7.53
C ALA A 118 -24.51 14.72 -6.79
N ALA A 119 -24.61 13.64 -6.02
CA ALA A 119 -23.49 13.04 -5.28
C ALA A 119 -22.40 12.50 -6.24
N SER A 120 -22.82 11.83 -7.31
CA SER A 120 -21.89 11.35 -8.36
C SER A 120 -21.11 12.49 -9.01
N ASN A 121 -21.77 13.62 -9.30
CA ASN A 121 -21.09 14.77 -9.89
C ASN A 121 -20.12 15.44 -8.91
N GLN A 122 -20.46 15.56 -7.64
CA GLN A 122 -19.54 16.07 -6.61
C GLN A 122 -18.30 15.17 -6.50
N TRP A 123 -18.48 13.86 -6.55
CA TRP A 123 -17.36 12.91 -6.52
C TRP A 123 -16.45 13.04 -7.75
N LYS A 124 -17.02 13.17 -8.94
CA LYS A 124 -16.26 13.45 -10.18
C LYS A 124 -15.42 14.72 -10.04
N GLU A 125 -16.01 15.78 -9.47
CA GLU A 125 -15.30 17.04 -9.27
C GLU A 125 -14.12 16.89 -8.30
N ILE A 126 -14.28 16.14 -7.21
CA ILE A 126 -13.18 15.86 -6.26
C ILE A 126 -12.04 15.12 -6.96
N ILE A 127 -12.34 14.07 -7.71
CA ILE A 127 -11.33 13.30 -8.43
C ILE A 127 -10.60 14.16 -9.46
N ASN A 128 -11.32 14.92 -10.27
CA ASN A 128 -10.71 15.81 -11.27
C ASN A 128 -9.81 16.91 -10.67
N ARG A 129 -10.04 17.30 -9.41
CA ARG A 129 -9.15 18.23 -8.70
C ARG A 129 -7.89 17.56 -8.13
N ALA A 130 -7.92 16.24 -7.97
CA ALA A 130 -6.83 15.45 -7.40
C ALA A 130 -5.83 14.95 -8.45
N GLU A 131 -6.21 14.95 -9.73
CA GLU A 131 -5.37 14.62 -10.88
C GLU A 131 -4.59 15.84 -11.38
#